data_f6ecb018f6352c5ad05b721d0b3b2848
#
_entry.id   f6ecb018f6352c5ad05b721d0b3b2848
#
_cell.length_a   1.000
_cell.length_b   1.000
_cell.length_c   1.000
_cell.angle_alpha   90.00
_cell.angle_beta   90.00
_cell.angle_gamma   90.00
#
_symmetry.space_group_name_H-M   'P 1'
#
loop_
_entity.id
_entity.type
_entity.pdbx_description
1 polymer ?
#
loop_
_entity_poly.entity_id
_entity_poly.type
_entity_poly.pdbx_seq_one_letter_code
_entity_poly.pdbx_strand_id
1 'polypeptide(L)'
;MKVALLAGGTGGAKLAAGMQAVVGDGLTVIANTGDDIETLGVYVSPDPDLVTYWLSGQVDEVRGWGIKDDGFDVFQRMARFGAPDWFGLSNLDLAACLYRKDFMASGGRLTDAQAQITRGLGVRATVLPMSDQPVRTRIKSSGEWRGLQEYLIIEGGQTEVEGVQLDGIEEAEPTPELIEAISSADLIVIGPSNPVISIGPILA
;
A
#
# COMPACT_ATOMS: atom_id res chain seq x y z
N MET A 1 -18.99 -10.55 -13.59
CA MET A 1 -19.15 -9.15 -13.13
C MET A 1 -17.76 -8.64 -12.83
N LYS A 2 -17.38 -7.53 -13.42
CA LYS A 2 -16.12 -6.83 -13.16
C LYS A 2 -16.35 -5.74 -12.13
N VAL A 3 -15.57 -5.72 -11.07
CA VAL A 3 -15.67 -4.73 -10.00
C VAL A 3 -14.34 -4.04 -9.81
N ALA A 4 -14.34 -2.72 -9.84
CA ALA A 4 -13.22 -1.89 -9.45
C ALA A 4 -13.46 -1.37 -8.02
N LEU A 5 -12.55 -1.68 -7.10
CA LEU A 5 -12.59 -1.25 -5.70
C LEU A 5 -11.45 -0.28 -5.41
N LEU A 6 -11.76 0.95 -5.03
CA LEU A 6 -10.77 1.91 -4.53
C LEU A 6 -10.55 1.64 -3.06
N ALA A 7 -9.31 1.35 -2.67
CA ALA A 7 -9.00 0.93 -1.30
C ALA A 7 -7.63 1.41 -0.82
N GLY A 8 -7.54 1.66 0.47
CA GLY A 8 -6.31 1.85 1.23
C GLY A 8 -6.55 1.45 2.68
N GLY A 9 -5.49 1.08 3.41
CA GLY A 9 -5.59 0.68 4.80
C GLY A 9 -6.45 -0.55 5.08
N THR A 10 -6.64 -0.85 6.36
CA THR A 10 -7.27 -2.09 6.83
C THR A 10 -8.73 -2.24 6.41
N GLY A 11 -9.50 -1.15 6.39
CA GLY A 11 -10.94 -1.19 6.05
C GLY A 11 -11.16 -1.61 4.61
N GLY A 12 -10.43 -0.98 3.68
CA GLY A 12 -10.47 -1.32 2.25
C GLY A 12 -9.96 -2.73 1.97
N ALA A 13 -8.88 -3.15 2.62
CA ALA A 13 -8.31 -4.49 2.48
C ALA A 13 -9.26 -5.60 2.95
N LYS A 14 -9.96 -5.40 4.08
CA LYS A 14 -11.00 -6.33 4.56
C LYS A 14 -12.17 -6.44 3.60
N LEU A 15 -12.64 -5.31 3.06
CA LEU A 15 -13.70 -5.32 2.05
C LEU A 15 -13.23 -6.05 0.79
N ALA A 16 -12.00 -5.82 0.32
CA ALA A 16 -11.42 -6.51 -0.83
C ALA A 16 -11.45 -8.04 -0.66
N ALA A 17 -11.04 -8.55 0.51
CA ALA A 17 -11.05 -9.98 0.81
C ALA A 17 -12.47 -10.56 0.75
N GLY A 18 -13.46 -9.87 1.34
CA GLY A 18 -14.86 -10.27 1.26
C GLY A 18 -15.40 -10.25 -0.17
N MET A 19 -15.07 -9.23 -0.94
CA MET A 19 -15.46 -9.12 -2.35
C MET A 19 -14.82 -10.18 -3.23
N GLN A 20 -13.54 -10.51 -3.02
CA GLN A 20 -12.89 -11.60 -3.76
C GLN A 20 -13.63 -12.94 -3.58
N ALA A 21 -14.17 -13.21 -2.40
CA ALA A 21 -14.96 -14.42 -2.15
C ALA A 21 -16.24 -14.48 -3.01
N VAL A 22 -16.80 -13.33 -3.38
CA VAL A 22 -18.05 -13.23 -4.17
C VAL A 22 -17.78 -13.11 -5.67
N VAL A 23 -16.80 -12.25 -6.05
CA VAL A 23 -16.58 -11.86 -7.45
C VAL A 23 -15.40 -12.63 -8.09
N GLY A 24 -14.53 -13.17 -7.26
CA GLY A 24 -13.34 -13.93 -7.72
C GLY A 24 -12.40 -13.06 -8.55
N ASP A 25 -12.00 -13.59 -9.69
CA ASP A 25 -11.06 -12.97 -10.64
C ASP A 25 -11.62 -11.69 -11.30
N GLY A 26 -12.91 -11.40 -11.12
CA GLY A 26 -13.55 -10.17 -11.59
C GLY A 26 -13.26 -8.95 -10.72
N LEU A 27 -12.54 -9.11 -9.59
CA LEU A 27 -12.17 -8.00 -8.71
C LEU A 27 -10.84 -7.39 -9.12
N THR A 28 -10.83 -6.08 -9.31
CA THR A 28 -9.61 -5.26 -9.38
C THR A 28 -9.64 -4.27 -8.21
N VAL A 29 -8.59 -4.28 -7.39
CA VAL A 29 -8.41 -3.33 -6.30
C VAL A 29 -7.39 -2.28 -6.72
N ILE A 30 -7.81 -1.02 -6.70
CA ILE A 30 -6.93 0.14 -6.91
C ILE A 30 -6.48 0.60 -5.55
N ALA A 31 -5.20 0.41 -5.27
CA ALA A 31 -4.62 0.68 -3.96
C ALA A 31 -3.87 2.01 -3.94
N ASN A 32 -4.04 2.73 -2.84
CA ASN A 32 -3.34 3.98 -2.58
C ASN A 32 -1.82 3.77 -2.47
N THR A 33 -1.03 4.62 -3.10
CA THR A 33 0.44 4.67 -2.97
C THR A 33 0.94 5.96 -2.29
N GLY A 34 0.03 6.80 -1.82
CA GLY A 34 0.36 8.01 -1.06
C GLY A 34 1.08 7.72 0.27
N ASP A 35 0.96 6.51 0.77
CA ASP A 35 1.57 6.04 2.02
C ASP A 35 2.96 5.39 1.80
N ASP A 36 3.37 5.22 0.54
CA ASP A 36 4.62 4.55 0.19
C ASP A 36 5.84 5.31 0.74
N ILE A 37 6.83 4.57 1.19
CA ILE A 37 8.09 5.12 1.68
C ILE A 37 9.30 4.31 1.22
N GLU A 38 10.46 4.95 1.22
CA GLU A 38 11.75 4.27 1.14
C GLU A 38 12.40 4.27 2.53
N THR A 39 12.61 3.09 3.08
CA THR A 39 13.28 2.90 4.37
C THR A 39 14.11 1.62 4.35
N LEU A 40 15.15 1.53 5.16
CA LEU A 40 16.04 0.36 5.24
C LEU A 40 16.62 -0.08 3.88
N GLY A 41 16.68 0.83 2.89
CA GLY A 41 17.14 0.56 1.54
C GLY A 41 16.13 -0.15 0.63
N VAL A 42 14.89 -0.35 1.07
CA VAL A 42 13.82 -0.97 0.30
C VAL A 42 12.68 0.00 -0.01
N TYR A 43 11.82 -0.36 -0.98
CA TYR A 43 10.59 0.34 -1.31
C TYR A 43 9.42 -0.36 -0.64
N VAL A 44 8.77 0.32 0.29
CA VAL A 44 7.61 -0.17 1.04
C VAL A 44 6.35 0.46 0.47
N SER A 45 5.37 -0.35 0.16
CA SER A 45 4.06 0.07 -0.38
C SER A 45 2.95 -0.46 0.54
N PRO A 46 2.67 0.21 1.68
CA PRO A 46 1.86 -0.35 2.76
C PRO A 46 0.47 -0.76 2.36
N ASP A 47 -0.25 0.06 1.60
CA ASP A 47 -1.64 -0.23 1.22
C ASP A 47 -1.75 -1.35 0.17
N PRO A 48 -0.99 -1.37 -0.94
CA PRO A 48 -0.92 -2.50 -1.85
C PRO A 48 -0.54 -3.81 -1.19
N ASP A 49 0.44 -3.79 -0.27
CA ASP A 49 0.89 -4.96 0.46
C ASP A 49 -0.20 -5.47 1.42
N LEU A 50 -0.79 -4.59 2.20
CA LEU A 50 -1.86 -4.95 3.14
C LEU A 50 -3.08 -5.53 2.42
N VAL A 51 -3.50 -4.94 1.29
CA VAL A 51 -4.56 -5.47 0.44
C VAL A 51 -4.20 -6.89 -0.03
N THR A 52 -2.97 -7.08 -0.52
CA THR A 52 -2.50 -8.38 -1.02
C THR A 52 -2.45 -9.43 0.10
N TYR A 53 -2.01 -9.07 1.30
CA TYR A 53 -1.98 -9.99 2.45
C TYR A 53 -3.39 -10.39 2.93
N TRP A 54 -4.35 -9.47 2.91
CA TRP A 54 -5.75 -9.81 3.17
C TRP A 54 -6.34 -10.72 2.11
N LEU A 55 -6.11 -10.43 0.82
CA LEU A 55 -6.62 -11.24 -0.30
C LEU A 55 -6.02 -12.66 -0.33
N SER A 56 -4.76 -12.82 0.08
CA SER A 56 -4.09 -14.12 0.18
C SER A 56 -4.38 -14.88 1.48
N GLY A 57 -5.08 -14.26 2.44
CA GLY A 57 -5.32 -14.84 3.77
C GLY A 57 -4.06 -14.96 4.63
N GLN A 58 -3.02 -14.19 4.33
CA GLN A 58 -1.74 -14.22 5.06
C GLN A 58 -1.56 -13.06 6.04
N VAL A 59 -2.50 -12.12 6.10
CA VAL A 59 -2.41 -10.98 7.04
C VAL A 59 -2.40 -11.45 8.49
N ASP A 60 -1.64 -10.77 9.35
CA ASP A 60 -1.77 -10.91 10.80
C ASP A 60 -2.98 -10.10 11.28
N GLU A 61 -4.10 -10.79 11.48
CA GLU A 61 -5.36 -10.14 11.88
C GLU A 61 -5.32 -9.54 13.30
N VAL A 62 -4.40 -10.01 14.15
CA VAL A 62 -4.26 -9.52 15.52
C VAL A 62 -3.55 -8.17 15.52
N ARG A 63 -2.46 -8.05 14.78
CA ARG A 63 -1.76 -6.77 14.58
C ARG A 63 -2.54 -5.82 13.67
N GLY A 64 -3.30 -6.37 12.70
CA GLY A 64 -3.99 -5.63 11.67
C GLY A 64 -3.13 -5.24 10.47
N TRP A 65 -1.84 -5.64 10.44
CA TRP A 65 -0.87 -5.38 9.38
C TRP A 65 0.22 -6.46 9.36
N GLY A 66 0.98 -6.51 8.25
CA GLY A 66 2.04 -7.50 8.04
C GLY A 66 1.51 -8.92 7.85
N ILE A 67 2.42 -9.89 7.86
CA ILE A 67 2.14 -11.30 7.57
C ILE A 67 2.05 -12.08 8.90
N LYS A 68 1.06 -12.98 9.01
CA LYS A 68 0.86 -13.84 10.19
C LYS A 68 2.03 -14.81 10.36
N ASP A 69 2.35 -15.12 11.60
CA ASP A 69 3.42 -16.06 11.99
C ASP A 69 4.82 -15.68 11.48
N ASP A 70 4.99 -14.41 11.05
CA ASP A 70 6.26 -13.88 10.57
C ASP A 70 7.10 -13.26 11.70
N GLY A 71 8.42 -13.43 11.61
CA GLY A 71 9.39 -12.92 12.57
C GLY A 71 9.97 -11.56 12.17
N PHE A 72 10.71 -10.93 13.09
CA PHE A 72 11.39 -9.65 12.90
C PHE A 72 12.92 -9.76 13.04
N ASP A 73 13.49 -10.93 12.77
CA ASP A 73 14.90 -11.21 13.04
C ASP A 73 15.84 -10.33 12.21
N VAL A 74 15.51 -10.13 10.94
CA VAL A 74 16.31 -9.26 10.04
C VAL A 74 16.23 -7.82 10.53
N PHE A 75 15.03 -7.32 10.77
CA PHE A 75 14.79 -5.96 11.27
C PHE A 75 15.54 -5.69 12.59
N GLN A 76 15.40 -6.60 13.56
CA GLN A 76 16.10 -6.49 14.84
C GLN A 76 17.62 -6.55 14.69
N ARG A 77 18.12 -7.33 13.73
CA ARG A 77 19.56 -7.39 13.45
C ARG A 77 20.06 -6.10 12.84
N MET A 78 19.31 -5.50 11.92
CA MET A 78 19.64 -4.20 11.32
C MET A 78 19.64 -3.08 12.36
N ALA A 79 18.69 -3.06 13.28
CA ALA A 79 18.66 -2.11 14.40
C ALA A 79 19.92 -2.21 15.26
N ARG A 80 20.43 -3.44 15.53
CA ARG A 80 21.71 -3.64 16.25
C ARG A 80 22.92 -3.13 15.47
N PHE A 81 22.83 -2.96 14.16
CA PHE A 81 23.87 -2.34 13.33
C PHE A 81 23.75 -0.81 13.27
N GLY A 82 22.72 -0.24 13.93
CA GLY A 82 22.45 1.20 13.98
C GLY A 82 21.51 1.70 12.88
N ALA A 83 20.82 0.81 12.17
CA ALA A 83 19.77 1.21 11.24
C ALA A 83 18.55 1.78 11.98
N PRO A 84 17.76 2.68 11.36
CA PRO A 84 16.50 3.18 11.92
C PRO A 84 15.56 2.02 12.30
N ASP A 85 14.92 2.11 13.47
CA ASP A 85 14.06 1.07 14.04
C ASP A 85 12.62 1.53 14.29
N TRP A 86 12.23 2.65 13.72
CA TRP A 86 10.89 3.21 13.91
C TRP A 86 9.83 2.59 12.98
N PHE A 87 10.24 2.05 11.81
CA PHE A 87 9.33 1.42 10.85
C PHE A 87 9.58 -0.09 10.83
N GLY A 88 8.74 -0.85 11.53
CA GLY A 88 8.89 -2.30 11.65
C GLY A 88 8.52 -3.05 10.37
N LEU A 89 9.44 -3.86 9.84
CA LEU A 89 9.20 -4.80 8.75
C LEU A 89 9.50 -6.22 9.22
N SER A 90 8.53 -7.11 9.05
CA SER A 90 8.75 -8.54 9.30
C SER A 90 9.54 -9.19 8.15
N ASN A 91 10.05 -10.39 8.34
CA ASN A 91 10.98 -11.01 7.39
C ASN A 91 10.36 -11.27 6.01
N LEU A 92 9.12 -11.77 5.97
CA LEU A 92 8.41 -12.03 4.71
C LEU A 92 7.89 -10.74 4.06
N ASP A 93 7.48 -9.76 4.87
CA ASP A 93 7.13 -8.43 4.39
C ASP A 93 8.34 -7.74 3.75
N LEU A 94 9.49 -7.81 4.42
CA LEU A 94 10.75 -7.32 3.87
C LEU A 94 11.12 -8.00 2.54
N ALA A 95 10.80 -9.29 2.36
CA ALA A 95 11.06 -9.99 1.10
C ALA A 95 10.26 -9.39 -0.06
N ALA A 96 8.98 -9.02 0.15
CA ALA A 96 8.18 -8.33 -0.86
C ALA A 96 8.78 -6.95 -1.20
N CYS A 97 9.19 -6.19 -0.18
CA CYS A 97 9.83 -4.88 -0.36
C CYS A 97 11.17 -4.96 -1.12
N LEU A 98 12.00 -5.96 -0.81
CA LEU A 98 13.26 -6.22 -1.50
C LEU A 98 13.03 -6.59 -2.97
N TYR A 99 12.10 -7.51 -3.23
CA TYR A 99 11.75 -7.90 -4.58
C TYR A 99 11.29 -6.69 -5.41
N ARG A 100 10.38 -5.89 -4.87
CA ARG A 100 9.87 -4.68 -5.50
C ARG A 100 11.00 -3.71 -5.82
N LYS A 101 11.89 -3.44 -4.86
CA LYS A 101 13.02 -2.53 -5.04
C LYS A 101 13.98 -3.00 -6.13
N ASP A 102 14.34 -4.29 -6.14
CA ASP A 102 15.23 -4.88 -7.15
C ASP A 102 14.60 -4.86 -8.55
N PHE A 103 13.31 -5.20 -8.65
CA PHE A 103 12.56 -5.17 -9.91
C PHE A 103 12.51 -3.75 -10.49
N MET A 104 12.18 -2.75 -9.67
CA MET A 104 12.13 -1.34 -10.10
C MET A 104 13.52 -0.79 -10.43
N ALA A 105 14.55 -1.16 -9.68
CA ALA A 105 15.94 -0.77 -9.98
C ALA A 105 16.45 -1.33 -11.32
N SER A 106 15.87 -2.45 -11.77
CA SER A 106 16.13 -3.04 -13.09
C SER A 106 15.31 -2.42 -14.23
N GLY A 107 14.57 -1.33 -13.96
CA GLY A 107 13.76 -0.59 -14.94
C GLY A 107 12.31 -1.07 -15.06
N GLY A 108 11.85 -1.96 -14.17
CA GLY A 108 10.45 -2.40 -14.10
C GLY A 108 9.54 -1.34 -13.46
N ARG A 109 8.23 -1.43 -13.73
CA ARG A 109 7.22 -0.54 -13.13
C ARG A 109 6.75 -1.06 -11.77
N LEU A 110 6.26 -0.17 -10.91
CA LEU A 110 5.64 -0.54 -9.65
C LEU A 110 4.43 -1.48 -9.86
N THR A 111 3.60 -1.20 -10.85
CA THR A 111 2.45 -2.04 -11.26
C THR A 111 2.87 -3.46 -11.60
N ASP A 112 3.95 -3.64 -12.34
CA ASP A 112 4.43 -4.97 -12.75
C ASP A 112 5.03 -5.73 -11.55
N ALA A 113 5.77 -5.05 -10.67
CA ALA A 113 6.28 -5.62 -9.42
C ALA A 113 5.13 -6.10 -8.52
N GLN A 114 4.11 -5.25 -8.35
CA GLN A 114 2.92 -5.59 -7.56
C GLN A 114 2.17 -6.79 -8.13
N ALA A 115 2.00 -6.86 -9.45
CA ALA A 115 1.38 -8.00 -10.12
C ALA A 115 2.15 -9.32 -9.87
N GLN A 116 3.49 -9.30 -9.85
CA GLN A 116 4.29 -10.47 -9.53
C GLN A 116 4.14 -10.90 -8.05
N ILE A 117 4.16 -9.96 -7.12
CA ILE A 117 3.96 -10.21 -5.68
C ILE A 117 2.57 -10.82 -5.45
N THR A 118 1.53 -10.21 -6.00
CA THR A 118 0.13 -10.66 -5.90
C THR A 118 -0.03 -12.09 -6.43
N ARG A 119 0.55 -12.38 -7.59
CA ARG A 119 0.55 -13.73 -8.19
C ARG A 119 1.34 -14.73 -7.34
N GLY A 120 2.51 -14.33 -6.83
CA GLY A 120 3.38 -15.18 -6.00
C GLY A 120 2.71 -15.59 -4.69
N LEU A 121 1.79 -14.78 -4.17
CA LEU A 121 0.99 -15.07 -2.99
C LEU A 121 -0.36 -15.77 -3.29
N GLY A 122 -0.61 -16.16 -4.55
CA GLY A 122 -1.78 -16.94 -4.95
C GLY A 122 -3.09 -16.15 -4.93
N VAL A 123 -3.03 -14.83 -4.97
CA VAL A 123 -4.23 -13.97 -5.00
C VAL A 123 -4.90 -14.06 -6.36
N ARG A 124 -6.22 -14.15 -6.37
CA ARG A 124 -7.04 -14.23 -7.59
C ARG A 124 -7.41 -12.86 -8.14
N ALA A 125 -7.68 -11.91 -7.26
CA ALA A 125 -7.96 -10.53 -7.65
C ALA A 125 -6.73 -9.84 -8.22
N THR A 126 -6.96 -8.81 -9.04
CA THR A 126 -5.89 -7.89 -9.47
C THR A 126 -5.71 -6.79 -8.43
N VAL A 127 -4.46 -6.48 -8.06
CA VAL A 127 -4.13 -5.33 -7.21
C VAL A 127 -3.27 -4.37 -8.02
N LEU A 128 -3.76 -3.16 -8.22
CA LEU A 128 -3.09 -2.10 -8.99
C LEU A 128 -2.70 -0.95 -8.06
N PRO A 129 -1.46 -0.49 -8.08
CA PRO A 129 -1.11 0.82 -7.53
C PRO A 129 -1.89 1.93 -8.27
N MET A 130 -2.24 3.00 -7.59
CA MET A 130 -2.94 4.13 -8.22
C MET A 130 -2.09 4.81 -9.31
N SER A 131 -0.77 4.78 -9.18
CA SER A 131 0.19 5.32 -10.13
C SER A 131 1.52 4.58 -10.05
N ASP A 132 2.30 4.58 -11.14
CA ASP A 132 3.70 4.14 -11.14
C ASP A 132 4.67 5.25 -10.69
N GLN A 133 4.23 6.51 -10.76
CA GLN A 133 5.01 7.64 -10.26
C GLN A 133 4.86 7.77 -8.74
N PRO A 134 5.90 8.25 -8.04
CA PRO A 134 5.86 8.40 -6.61
C PRO A 134 4.95 9.54 -6.18
N VAL A 135 3.91 9.23 -5.42
CA VAL A 135 3.10 10.21 -4.69
C VAL A 135 3.34 9.99 -3.20
N ARG A 136 3.48 11.06 -2.42
CA ARG A 136 3.74 10.97 -0.99
C ARG A 136 2.84 11.90 -0.21
N THR A 137 2.05 11.33 0.69
CA THR A 137 1.22 12.11 1.62
C THR A 137 2.11 12.75 2.67
N ARG A 138 2.03 14.09 2.77
CA ARG A 138 2.68 14.89 3.80
C ARG A 138 1.63 15.44 4.75
N ILE A 139 1.96 15.40 6.03
CA ILE A 139 1.14 15.92 7.10
C ILE A 139 1.84 17.12 7.73
N LYS A 140 1.11 18.21 7.88
CA LYS A 140 1.55 19.35 8.68
C LYS A 140 1.00 19.20 10.09
N SER A 141 1.90 19.14 11.07
CA SER A 141 1.58 19.08 12.50
C SER A 141 2.60 19.90 13.29
N SER A 142 2.15 20.64 14.31
CA SER A 142 3.01 21.51 15.11
C SER A 142 3.86 22.49 14.27
N GLY A 143 3.29 22.98 13.16
CA GLY A 143 3.97 23.92 12.25
C GLY A 143 4.97 23.29 11.26
N GLU A 144 5.23 21.99 11.33
CA GLU A 144 6.22 21.30 10.49
C GLU A 144 5.57 20.26 9.56
N TRP A 145 6.15 20.10 8.35
CA TRP A 145 5.75 19.07 7.39
C TRP A 145 6.55 17.77 7.59
N ARG A 146 5.85 16.63 7.67
CA ARG A 146 6.42 15.29 7.83
C ARG A 146 5.82 14.30 6.84
N GLY A 147 6.47 13.17 6.64
CA GLY A 147 5.87 12.03 5.95
C GLY A 147 4.71 11.44 6.76
N LEU A 148 3.70 10.90 6.08
CA LEU A 148 2.54 10.31 6.75
C LEU A 148 2.96 9.21 7.74
N GLN A 149 3.88 8.34 7.37
CA GLN A 149 4.33 7.24 8.23
C GLN A 149 5.09 7.75 9.48
N GLU A 150 5.88 8.82 9.33
CA GLU A 150 6.55 9.46 10.47
C GLU A 150 5.52 10.04 11.45
N TYR A 151 4.51 10.73 10.93
CA TYR A 151 3.42 11.26 11.75
C TYR A 151 2.65 10.16 12.47
N LEU A 152 2.31 9.07 11.78
CA LEU A 152 1.50 7.98 12.35
C LEU A 152 2.30 7.15 13.37
N ILE A 153 3.56 6.86 13.10
CA ILE A 153 4.34 5.89 13.90
C ILE A 153 5.17 6.60 14.96
N ILE A 154 5.91 7.65 14.60
CA ILE A 154 6.80 8.35 15.55
C ILE A 154 6.00 9.26 16.47
N GLU A 155 5.03 10.01 15.92
CA GLU A 155 4.19 10.93 16.72
C GLU A 155 2.91 10.26 17.25
N GLY A 156 2.64 8.99 16.84
CA GLY A 156 1.46 8.25 17.26
C GLY A 156 0.14 8.76 16.67
N GLY A 157 0.19 9.67 15.68
CA GLY A 157 -0.99 10.21 15.02
C GLY A 157 -1.93 11.02 15.93
N GLN A 158 -1.41 11.57 17.04
CA GLN A 158 -2.22 12.23 18.06
C GLN A 158 -2.20 13.76 17.98
N THR A 159 -1.21 14.31 17.27
CA THR A 159 -1.06 15.76 17.11
C THR A 159 -2.10 16.28 16.12
N GLU A 160 -2.61 17.49 16.34
CA GLU A 160 -3.56 18.15 15.44
C GLU A 160 -2.97 18.29 14.03
N VAL A 161 -3.76 17.90 13.03
CA VAL A 161 -3.39 18.03 11.61
C VAL A 161 -3.77 19.43 11.12
N GLU A 162 -2.77 20.24 10.79
CA GLU A 162 -2.93 21.59 10.27
C GLU A 162 -3.07 21.60 8.73
N GLY A 163 -2.58 20.57 8.04
CA GLY A 163 -2.66 20.47 6.59
C GLY A 163 -2.24 19.10 6.06
N VAL A 164 -2.71 18.80 4.86
CA VAL A 164 -2.34 17.58 4.10
C VAL A 164 -1.93 18.01 2.70
N GLN A 165 -0.84 17.44 2.19
CA GLN A 165 -0.32 17.69 0.86
C GLN A 165 0.07 16.36 0.21
N LEU A 166 -0.05 16.27 -1.10
CA LEU A 166 0.35 15.11 -1.90
C LEU A 166 1.54 15.52 -2.76
N ASP A 167 2.76 15.24 -2.29
CA ASP A 167 3.97 15.52 -3.06
C ASP A 167 4.03 14.58 -4.28
N GLY A 168 4.31 15.12 -5.46
CA GLY A 168 4.42 14.38 -6.72
C GLY A 168 3.08 14.15 -7.45
N ILE A 169 1.96 14.63 -6.93
CA ILE A 169 0.64 14.40 -7.56
C ILE A 169 0.52 15.07 -8.92
N GLU A 170 1.14 16.22 -9.12
CA GLU A 170 1.10 16.97 -10.39
C GLU A 170 1.82 16.23 -11.54
N GLU A 171 2.78 15.35 -11.22
CA GLU A 171 3.54 14.55 -12.17
C GLU A 171 3.02 13.11 -12.27
N ALA A 172 2.09 12.72 -11.39
CA ALA A 172 1.55 11.37 -11.36
C ALA A 172 0.43 11.20 -12.40
N GLU A 173 0.45 10.05 -13.05
CA GLU A 173 -0.60 9.66 -13.99
C GLU A 173 -1.19 8.31 -13.59
N PRO A 174 -2.49 8.08 -13.76
CA PRO A 174 -3.08 6.77 -13.60
C PRO A 174 -2.49 5.79 -14.61
N THR A 175 -2.23 4.55 -14.19
CA THR A 175 -1.70 3.54 -15.12
C THR A 175 -2.73 3.15 -16.16
N PRO A 176 -2.32 2.72 -17.39
CA PRO A 176 -3.25 2.22 -18.40
C PRO A 176 -4.15 1.09 -17.88
N GLU A 177 -3.59 0.21 -17.03
CA GLU A 177 -4.31 -0.89 -16.42
C GLU A 177 -5.41 -0.39 -15.45
N LEU A 178 -5.16 0.70 -14.73
CA LEU A 178 -6.13 1.33 -13.86
C LEU A 178 -7.28 1.94 -14.68
N ILE A 179 -6.95 2.69 -15.73
CA ILE A 179 -7.95 3.30 -16.61
C ILE A 179 -8.84 2.22 -17.24
N GLU A 180 -8.24 1.12 -17.72
CA GLU A 180 -8.97 -0.02 -18.26
C GLU A 180 -9.88 -0.66 -17.22
N ALA A 181 -9.37 -0.86 -15.98
CA ALA A 181 -10.15 -1.43 -14.88
C ALA A 181 -11.39 -0.60 -14.54
N ILE A 182 -11.24 0.72 -14.45
CA ILE A 182 -12.36 1.64 -14.19
C ILE A 182 -13.34 1.67 -15.36
N SER A 183 -12.83 1.80 -16.60
CA SER A 183 -13.66 1.96 -17.81
C SER A 183 -14.46 0.69 -18.15
N SER A 184 -13.93 -0.49 -17.82
CA SER A 184 -14.59 -1.78 -18.11
C SER A 184 -15.37 -2.36 -16.93
N ALA A 185 -15.39 -1.68 -15.77
CA ALA A 185 -16.08 -2.16 -14.58
C ALA A 185 -17.60 -2.09 -14.74
N ASP A 186 -18.28 -3.16 -14.33
CA ASP A 186 -19.75 -3.16 -14.14
C ASP A 186 -20.15 -2.37 -12.90
N LEU A 187 -19.25 -2.29 -11.90
CA LEU A 187 -19.46 -1.60 -10.63
C LEU A 187 -18.15 -1.02 -10.13
N ILE A 188 -18.17 0.25 -9.73
CA ILE A 188 -17.08 0.91 -9.01
C ILE A 188 -17.50 1.07 -7.55
N VAL A 189 -16.64 0.66 -6.63
CA VAL A 189 -16.87 0.72 -5.19
C VAL A 189 -15.78 1.55 -4.54
N ILE A 190 -16.17 2.52 -3.73
CA ILE A 190 -15.23 3.22 -2.83
C ILE A 190 -15.25 2.47 -1.50
N GLY A 191 -14.10 1.91 -1.13
CA GLY A 191 -13.94 1.14 0.10
C GLY A 191 -14.08 1.98 1.37
N PRO A 192 -14.31 1.35 2.54
CA PRO A 192 -14.35 2.02 3.82
C PRO A 192 -12.94 2.36 4.31
N SER A 193 -12.25 3.16 3.53
CA SER A 193 -10.89 3.65 3.74
C SER A 193 -10.92 5.10 4.17
N ASN A 194 -9.84 5.61 4.74
CA ASN A 194 -9.77 7.00 5.15
C ASN A 194 -9.98 7.94 3.94
N PRO A 195 -10.96 8.86 3.98
CA PRO A 195 -11.29 9.69 2.83
C PRO A 195 -10.18 10.68 2.44
N VAL A 196 -9.31 11.05 3.37
CA VAL A 196 -8.26 12.06 3.13
C VAL A 196 -6.95 11.41 2.68
N ILE A 197 -6.45 10.44 3.43
CA ILE A 197 -5.10 9.88 3.22
C ILE A 197 -5.09 8.58 2.40
N SER A 198 -6.25 7.95 2.15
CA SER A 198 -6.32 6.72 1.36
C SER A 198 -7.13 6.90 0.08
N ILE A 199 -8.37 7.39 0.16
CA ILE A 199 -9.21 7.57 -1.03
C ILE A 199 -8.86 8.87 -1.76
N GLY A 200 -8.57 9.94 -1.03
CA GLY A 200 -8.17 11.23 -1.59
C GLY A 200 -7.03 11.13 -2.61
N PRO A 201 -5.89 10.50 -2.28
CA PRO A 201 -4.79 10.33 -3.23
C PRO A 201 -5.14 9.54 -4.51
N ILE A 202 -6.05 8.56 -4.40
CA ILE A 202 -6.51 7.79 -5.58
C ILE A 202 -7.38 8.65 -6.51
N LEU A 203 -8.08 9.64 -5.97
CA LEU A 203 -9.02 10.49 -6.73
C LEU A 203 -8.40 11.80 -7.22
N ALA A 204 -7.23 12.17 -6.70
CA ALA A 204 -6.53 13.41 -7.05
C ALA A 204 -5.88 13.34 -8.40
#